data_1dddf48037346c232fff2cbed598fee7
#
_entry.id   1dddf48037346c232fff2cbed598fee7
#
_cell.length_a   1.000
_cell.length_b   1.000
_cell.length_c   1.000
_cell.angle_alpha   90.00
_cell.angle_beta   90.00
_cell.angle_gamma   90.00
#
_symmetry.space_group_name_H-M   'P 1'
#
loop_
_entity.id
_entity.type
_entity.pdbx_description
1 polymer ?
#
loop_
_entity_poly.entity_id
_entity_poly.type
_entity_poly.pdbx_seq_one_letter_code
_entity_poly.pdbx_strand_id
1 'polypeptide(L)' 'MFDQLTEIICEYVETEREKILPESRFMEDLGFTSFDFMSMLGEIEDQLDVEIDEAEAANIRTVQEAVEYLEKLEGEKEE' A
#
# COMPACT_ATOMS: atom_id res chain seq x y z
N MET A 1 -4.97 9.75 -2.17
CA MET A 1 -4.54 8.33 -2.08
C MET A 1 -3.27 8.11 -1.25
N PHE A 2 -2.25 8.89 -1.49
CA PHE A 2 -0.99 8.74 -0.74
C PHE A 2 -1.20 8.88 0.78
N ASP A 3 -1.98 9.87 1.20
CA ASP A 3 -2.24 10.11 2.62
C ASP A 3 -2.97 8.94 3.27
N GLN A 4 -3.96 8.36 2.59
CA GLN A 4 -4.70 7.22 3.12
C GLN A 4 -3.78 6.02 3.27
N LEU A 5 -2.92 5.80 2.28
CA LEU A 5 -1.99 4.67 2.32
C LEU A 5 -0.96 4.84 3.44
N THR A 6 -0.43 6.05 3.62
CA THR A 6 0.54 6.29 4.68
C THR A 6 -0.06 6.08 6.07
N GLU A 7 -1.34 6.42 6.26
CA GLU A 7 -1.99 6.16 7.53
C GLU A 7 -2.07 4.66 7.82
N ILE A 8 -2.38 3.86 6.80
CA ILE A 8 -2.42 2.41 6.96
C ILE A 8 -1.03 1.86 7.24
N ILE A 9 -0.02 2.35 6.50
CA ILE A 9 1.37 1.92 6.71
C ILE A 9 1.81 2.16 8.15
N CYS A 10 1.44 3.29 8.73
CA CYS A 10 1.82 3.62 10.09
C CYS A 10 1.23 2.67 11.14
N GLU A 11 0.23 1.87 10.79
CA GLU A 11 -0.29 0.85 11.69
C GLU A 11 0.65 -0.35 11.80
N TYR A 12 1.55 -0.51 10.83
CA TYR A 12 2.44 -1.68 10.76
C TYR A 12 3.89 -1.34 11.11
N VAL A 13 4.27 -0.07 11.07
CA VAL A 13 5.64 0.36 11.36
C VAL A 13 5.61 1.54 12.31
N GLU A 14 6.72 1.75 13.04
CA GLU A 14 6.83 2.85 14.00
C GLU A 14 7.40 4.12 13.37
N THR A 15 7.52 4.13 12.06
CA THR A 15 8.05 5.29 11.33
C THR A 15 7.02 6.42 11.32
N GLU A 16 7.51 7.64 11.51
CA GLU A 16 6.65 8.81 11.45
C GLU A 16 6.13 9.00 10.03
N ARG A 17 4.89 9.47 9.92
CA ARG A 17 4.23 9.68 8.63
C ARG A 17 5.06 10.55 7.68
N GLU A 18 5.70 11.59 8.21
CA GLU A 18 6.49 12.52 7.40
C GLU A 18 7.72 11.86 6.78
N LYS A 19 8.14 10.73 7.32
CA LYS A 19 9.30 10.01 6.81
C LYS A 19 8.96 8.99 5.74
N ILE A 20 7.67 8.76 5.51
CA ILE A 20 7.23 7.84 4.46
C ILE A 20 7.15 8.61 3.15
N LEU A 21 8.01 8.26 2.22
CA LEU A 21 8.14 8.95 0.94
C LEU A 21 7.61 8.07 -0.20
N PRO A 22 7.25 8.66 -1.35
CA PRO A 22 6.81 7.85 -2.49
C PRO A 22 7.84 6.79 -2.91
N GLU A 23 9.12 7.11 -2.80
CA GLU A 23 10.19 6.19 -3.17
C GLU A 23 10.55 5.19 -2.06
N SER A 24 9.92 5.27 -0.89
CA SER A 24 10.17 4.33 0.20
C SER A 24 9.80 2.91 -0.22
N ARG A 25 10.68 1.95 0.02
CA ARG A 25 10.45 0.55 -0.30
C ARG A 25 9.88 -0.15 0.93
N PHE A 26 8.81 -0.92 0.72
CA PHE A 26 8.12 -1.56 1.85
C PHE A 26 9.02 -2.48 2.67
N MET A 27 9.75 -3.37 1.99
CA MET A 27 10.58 -4.35 2.70
C MET A 27 11.88 -3.74 3.21
N GLU A 28 12.56 -2.99 2.35
CA GLU A 28 13.92 -2.51 2.64
C GLU A 28 13.93 -1.24 3.48
N ASP A 29 13.04 -0.31 3.21
CA ASP A 29 13.05 0.99 3.89
C ASP A 29 12.08 1.05 5.07
N LEU A 30 10.93 0.41 4.95
CA LEU A 30 9.90 0.46 5.98
C LEU A 30 9.90 -0.76 6.91
N GLY A 31 10.64 -1.80 6.52
CA GLY A 31 10.78 -2.98 7.36
C GLY A 31 9.58 -3.93 7.37
N PHE A 32 8.75 -3.87 6.34
CA PHE A 32 7.62 -4.79 6.23
C PHE A 32 8.12 -6.23 6.02
N THR A 33 7.45 -7.17 6.67
CA THR A 33 7.62 -8.58 6.34
C THR A 33 6.57 -8.92 5.27
N SER A 34 6.69 -10.11 4.68
CA SER A 34 5.68 -10.56 3.71
C SER A 34 4.30 -10.65 4.37
N PHE A 35 4.26 -11.07 5.63
CA PHE A 35 3.02 -11.14 6.39
C PHE A 35 2.40 -9.76 6.57
N ASP A 36 3.22 -8.78 6.95
CA ASP A 36 2.76 -7.40 7.13
C ASP A 36 2.19 -6.84 5.83
N PHE A 37 2.87 -7.12 4.73
CA PHE A 37 2.44 -6.63 3.43
C PHE A 37 1.08 -7.21 3.04
N MET A 38 0.90 -8.50 3.22
CA MET A 38 -0.37 -9.16 2.90
C MET A 38 -1.50 -8.66 3.80
N SER A 39 -1.23 -8.46 5.09
CA SER A 39 -2.22 -7.92 6.01
C SER A 39 -2.62 -6.50 5.61
N MET A 40 -1.66 -5.70 5.21
CA MET A 40 -1.92 -4.35 4.73
C MET A 40 -2.81 -4.35 3.50
N LEU A 41 -2.55 -5.26 2.56
CA LEU A 41 -3.36 -5.36 1.35
C LEU A 41 -4.82 -5.69 1.69
N GLY A 42 -5.03 -6.60 2.65
CA GLY A 42 -6.39 -6.94 3.09
C GLY A 42 -7.11 -5.75 3.69
N GLU A 43 -6.42 -4.96 4.48
CA GLU A 43 -7.01 -3.77 5.09
C GLU A 43 -7.35 -2.73 4.02
N ILE A 44 -6.47 -2.57 3.03
CA ILE A 44 -6.72 -1.64 1.93
C ILE A 44 -7.96 -2.06 1.14
N GLU A 45 -8.10 -3.34 0.88
CA GLU A 45 -9.27 -3.84 0.16
C GLU A 45 -10.57 -3.48 0.89
N ASP A 46 -10.56 -3.62 2.22
CA ASP A 46 -11.73 -3.29 3.02
C ASP A 46 -12.01 -1.79 3.03
N GLN A 47 -10.98 -0.98 3.22
CA GLN A 47 -11.17 0.46 3.35
C GLN A 47 -11.53 1.15 2.04
N LEU A 48 -10.94 0.70 0.96
CA LEU A 48 -11.17 1.31 -0.37
C LEU A 48 -12.21 0.56 -1.19
N ASP A 49 -12.67 -0.58 -0.68
CA ASP A 49 -13.66 -1.41 -1.39
C ASP A 49 -13.20 -1.77 -2.79
N VAL A 50 -11.99 -2.29 -2.89
CA VAL A 50 -11.39 -2.75 -4.15
C VAL A 50 -10.90 -4.18 -4.00
N GLU A 51 -10.70 -4.86 -5.13
CA GLU A 51 -10.10 -6.19 -5.14
C GLU A 51 -8.67 -6.10 -5.63
N ILE A 52 -7.73 -6.59 -4.84
CA ILE A 52 -6.32 -6.58 -5.18
C ILE A 52 -5.90 -7.96 -5.67
N ASP A 53 -5.30 -8.02 -6.86
CA ASP A 53 -4.76 -9.25 -7.41
C ASP A 53 -3.39 -9.50 -6.75
N GLU A 54 -3.25 -10.64 -6.08
CA GLU A 54 -2.01 -10.96 -5.38
C GLU A 54 -0.80 -11.03 -6.31
N ALA A 55 -0.99 -11.51 -7.53
CA ALA A 55 0.11 -11.60 -8.49
C ALA A 55 0.58 -10.22 -8.90
N GLU A 56 -0.34 -9.28 -9.08
CA GLU A 56 0.01 -7.90 -9.41
C GLU A 56 0.65 -7.21 -8.21
N ALA A 57 0.11 -7.45 -7.01
CA ALA A 57 0.65 -6.85 -5.79
C ALA A 57 2.07 -7.31 -5.50
N ALA A 58 2.43 -8.52 -5.91
CA ALA A 58 3.77 -9.05 -5.71
C ALA A 58 4.84 -8.23 -6.43
N ASN A 59 4.46 -7.43 -7.41
CA ASN A 59 5.38 -6.57 -8.15
C ASN A 59 5.53 -5.18 -7.51
N ILE A 60 4.72 -4.87 -6.51
CA ILE A 60 4.77 -3.59 -5.83
C ILE A 60 5.92 -3.58 -4.84
N ARG A 61 6.83 -2.62 -4.98
CA ARG A 61 7.98 -2.51 -4.10
C ARG A 61 8.02 -1.21 -3.32
N THR A 62 7.52 -0.13 -3.92
CA THR A 62 7.56 1.19 -3.32
C THR A 62 6.15 1.69 -3.02
N VAL A 63 6.08 2.70 -2.15
CA VAL A 63 4.81 3.34 -1.80
C VAL A 63 4.17 3.94 -3.06
N GLN A 64 4.97 4.56 -3.92
CA GLN A 64 4.46 5.16 -5.17
C GLN A 64 3.83 4.11 -6.07
N GLU A 65 4.46 2.96 -6.21
CA GLU A 65 3.90 1.88 -7.04
C GLU A 65 2.56 1.41 -6.47
N ALA A 66 2.45 1.34 -5.14
CA ALA A 66 1.19 0.96 -4.50
C ALA A 66 0.11 2.00 -4.76
N VAL A 67 0.46 3.28 -4.65
CA VAL A 67 -0.49 4.37 -4.91
C VAL A 67 -1.01 4.30 -6.35
N GLU A 68 -0.11 4.14 -7.31
CA GLU A 68 -0.48 4.06 -8.72
C GLU A 68 -1.40 2.87 -8.99
N TYR A 69 -1.09 1.73 -8.40
CA TYR A 69 -1.91 0.54 -8.57
C TYR A 69 -3.32 0.74 -7.99
N LEU A 70 -3.38 1.32 -6.79
CA LEU A 70 -4.67 1.55 -6.14
C LEU A 70 -5.52 2.59 -6.87
N GLU A 71 -4.90 3.62 -7.40
CA GLU A 71 -5.61 4.61 -8.19
C GLU A 71 -6.19 3.99 -9.45
N LYS A 72 -5.46 3.06 -10.07
CA LYS A 72 -5.94 2.33 -11.23
C LYS A 72 -7.18 1.50 -10.86
N LEU A 73 -7.12 0.80 -9.73
CA LEU A 73 -8.25 -0.02 -9.29
C LEU A 73 -9.48 0.83 -8.99
N GLU A 74 -9.30 1.99 -8.39
CA GLU A 74 -10.41 2.89 -8.10
C GLU A 74 -11.02 3.46 -9.38
N GLY A 75 -10.19 3.75 -10.37
CA GLY A 75 -10.68 4.20 -11.67
C GLY A 75 -11.52 3.14 -12.37
N GLU A 76 -11.10 1.88 -12.31
CA GLU A 76 -11.85 0.78 -12.87
C GLU A 76 -13.18 0.58 -12.15
N LYS A 77 -13.19 0.80 -10.84
CA LYS A 77 -14.40 0.63 -10.03
C LYS A 77 -15.46 1.67 -10.36
N GLU A 78 -15.05 2.85 -10.76
CA GLU A 78 -15.98 3.94 -11.07
C GLU A 78 -16.73 3.76 -12.39
N GLU A 79 -16.31 2.83 -13.21
CA GLU A 79 -17.01 2.50 -14.44
C GLU A 79 -18.17 1.57 -14.15
#